data_764d31faf288f4778a347c17264ac3d8
#
_entry.id   764d31faf288f4778a347c17264ac3d8
#
_cell.length_a   1.000
_cell.length_b   1.000
_cell.length_c   1.000
_cell.angle_alpha   90.00
_cell.angle_beta   90.00
_cell.angle_gamma   90.00
#
_symmetry.space_group_name_H-M   'P 1'
#
loop_
_entity.id
_entity.type
_entity.pdbx_description
1 polymer ?
#
loop_
_entity_poly.entity_id
_entity_poly.type
_entity_poly.pdbx_seq_one_letter_code
_entity_poly.pdbx_strand_id
1 'polypeptide(L)'
;MYIIANKARWAAWEGICMKKVFIDGSAGTTGLRIFDRLHGRTDIQLLTLPESERKLESSRKRLLNEADVVFLCLPDDAAREAASWVENPDTVVLDTSTAHRTAPGWCYGFPELSPVQEARLRQAKRIAVPGCHASGFIALVYPLISAGLLAPDVLLSCYSLTGYSGGGKKMIAEYRAPERSPLLNAPRQYALGQTHKHLKEMKAVTGLASEPVFCPVVADFYSGMQVTVPLFAGWLKPGAGMEEIKNAYKALYTGPVVSY
;
A
#
# COMPACT_ATOMS: atom_id res chain seq x y z
N MET A 1 7.75 1.67 -0.79
CA MET A 1 8.65 2.45 -1.66
C MET A 1 10.05 2.62 -1.10
N TYR A 2 10.26 2.32 0.15
CA TYR A 2 11.54 2.41 0.88
C TYR A 2 12.59 1.37 0.47
N ILE A 3 12.20 0.23 -0.06
CA ILE A 3 13.12 -0.86 -0.44
C ILE A 3 14.08 -0.46 -1.59
N ILE A 4 13.78 0.64 -2.28
CA ILE A 4 14.49 1.05 -3.51
C ILE A 4 15.26 2.38 -3.37
N ALA A 5 15.08 3.16 -2.28
CA ALA A 5 15.57 4.55 -2.19
C ALA A 5 16.95 4.74 -1.53
N ASN A 6 17.55 3.75 -0.93
CA ASN A 6 18.83 3.95 -0.21
C ASN A 6 20.03 3.57 -1.08
N LYS A 7 20.43 4.46 -1.99
CA LYS A 7 21.60 4.29 -2.89
C LYS A 7 22.91 3.95 -2.15
N ALA A 8 23.09 4.41 -0.93
CA ALA A 8 24.34 4.28 -0.21
C ALA A 8 24.62 2.87 0.35
N ARG A 9 23.59 2.04 0.52
CA ARG A 9 23.74 0.69 1.10
C ARG A 9 23.86 -0.44 0.06
N TRP A 10 23.57 -0.16 -1.21
CA TRP A 10 23.66 -1.13 -2.33
C TRP A 10 25.01 -1.08 -3.05
N ALA A 11 25.86 -0.08 -2.78
CA ALA A 11 27.16 0.09 -3.42
C ALA A 11 28.25 -0.91 -2.93
N ALA A 12 27.96 -1.79 -2.00
CA ALA A 12 28.91 -2.77 -1.47
C ALA A 12 28.79 -4.17 -2.09
N TRP A 13 28.09 -4.30 -3.23
CA TRP A 13 28.04 -5.56 -3.99
C TRP A 13 28.99 -5.46 -5.19
N GLU A 14 30.16 -6.03 -5.02
CA GLU A 14 31.12 -6.24 -6.10
C GLU A 14 30.52 -7.18 -7.16
N GLY A 15 30.37 -6.67 -8.39
CA GLY A 15 29.71 -7.31 -9.51
C GLY A 15 28.26 -6.86 -9.63
N ILE A 16 28.01 -5.77 -10.39
CA ILE A 16 26.64 -5.25 -10.64
C ILE A 16 25.87 -6.26 -11.49
N CYS A 17 25.36 -7.30 -10.88
CA CYS A 17 24.28 -8.09 -11.48
C CYS A 17 23.00 -7.25 -11.37
N MET A 18 22.59 -6.64 -12.48
CA MET A 18 21.33 -5.86 -12.52
C MET A 18 20.18 -6.75 -12.07
N LYS A 19 19.42 -6.29 -11.05
CA LYS A 19 18.26 -7.02 -10.56
C LYS A 19 17.16 -7.02 -11.61
N LYS A 20 16.68 -8.20 -11.97
CA LYS A 20 15.57 -8.38 -12.90
C LYS A 20 14.25 -8.08 -12.20
N VAL A 21 13.46 -7.17 -12.74
CA VAL A 21 12.17 -6.75 -12.18
C VAL A 21 11.08 -7.00 -13.21
N PHE A 22 10.03 -7.72 -12.81
CA PHE A 22 8.84 -7.94 -13.61
C PHE A 22 7.61 -7.27 -12.99
N ILE A 23 6.81 -6.57 -13.81
CA ILE A 23 5.56 -5.93 -13.39
C ILE A 23 4.42 -6.66 -14.10
N ASP A 24 3.79 -7.60 -13.40
CA ASP A 24 2.59 -8.27 -13.90
C ASP A 24 1.38 -7.34 -13.72
N GLY A 25 0.69 -7.04 -14.83
CA GLY A 25 -0.33 -6.00 -14.87
C GLY A 25 0.21 -4.59 -15.13
N SER A 26 1.35 -4.46 -15.81
CA SER A 26 2.00 -3.18 -16.16
C SER A 26 1.11 -2.19 -16.91
N ALA A 27 0.07 -2.63 -17.61
CA ALA A 27 -0.90 -1.77 -18.29
C ALA A 27 -1.94 -1.14 -17.35
N GLY A 28 -2.06 -1.56 -16.08
CA GLY A 28 -2.93 -0.98 -15.08
C GLY A 28 -2.41 0.36 -14.53
N THR A 29 -3.25 1.11 -13.81
CA THR A 29 -2.87 2.42 -13.24
C THR A 29 -1.65 2.31 -12.30
N THR A 30 -1.67 1.33 -11.41
CA THR A 30 -0.56 1.08 -10.48
C THR A 30 0.68 0.59 -11.21
N GLY A 31 0.52 -0.37 -12.14
CA GLY A 31 1.62 -0.92 -12.91
C GLY A 31 2.34 0.12 -13.76
N LEU A 32 1.61 1.00 -14.44
CA LEU A 32 2.17 2.12 -15.20
C LEU A 32 2.99 3.06 -14.29
N ARG A 33 2.47 3.40 -13.11
CA ARG A 33 3.18 4.27 -12.17
C ARG A 33 4.46 3.63 -11.61
N ILE A 34 4.46 2.32 -11.39
CA ILE A 34 5.66 1.60 -10.98
C ILE A 34 6.65 1.58 -12.13
N PHE A 35 6.18 1.28 -13.35
CA PHE A 35 7.01 1.28 -14.56
C PHE A 35 7.69 2.64 -14.75
N ASP A 36 6.93 3.76 -14.72
CA ASP A 36 7.47 5.11 -14.89
C ASP A 36 8.56 5.45 -13.86
N ARG A 37 8.43 4.94 -12.63
CA ARG A 37 9.41 5.18 -11.56
C ARG A 37 10.66 4.30 -11.65
N LEU A 38 10.53 3.15 -12.26
CA LEU A 38 11.64 2.21 -12.42
C LEU A 38 12.33 2.36 -13.77
N HIS A 39 11.60 2.82 -14.78
CA HIS A 39 12.15 3.10 -16.11
C HIS A 39 13.27 4.14 -16.01
N GLY A 40 14.38 3.88 -16.66
CA GLY A 40 15.56 4.75 -16.61
C GLY A 40 16.51 4.51 -15.43
N ARG A 41 16.21 3.59 -14.51
CA ARG A 41 17.19 3.12 -13.52
C ARG A 41 18.22 2.21 -14.18
N THR A 42 19.50 2.44 -13.87
CA THR A 42 20.64 1.69 -14.44
C THR A 42 21.04 0.47 -13.61
N ASP A 43 20.49 0.34 -12.41
CA ASP A 43 20.79 -0.74 -11.46
C ASP A 43 19.78 -1.90 -11.53
N ILE A 44 18.75 -1.80 -12.40
CA ILE A 44 17.75 -2.84 -12.61
C ILE A 44 17.49 -3.09 -14.10
N GLN A 45 17.07 -4.31 -14.41
CA GLN A 45 16.57 -4.71 -15.72
C GLN A 45 15.07 -4.94 -15.63
N LEU A 46 14.26 -4.13 -16.33
CA LEU A 46 12.83 -4.36 -16.45
C LEU A 46 12.55 -5.45 -17.48
N LEU A 47 11.95 -6.54 -17.04
CA LEU A 47 11.42 -7.60 -17.89
C LEU A 47 10.03 -7.19 -18.39
N THR A 48 9.80 -7.28 -19.69
CA THR A 48 8.52 -6.91 -20.32
C THR A 48 8.01 -8.01 -21.23
N LEU A 49 6.69 -8.13 -21.36
CA LEU A 49 6.04 -8.99 -22.34
C LEU A 49 5.49 -8.16 -23.49
N PRO A 50 5.61 -8.64 -24.74
CA PRO A 50 4.86 -8.09 -25.85
C PRO A 50 3.37 -8.08 -25.56
N GLU A 51 2.60 -7.18 -26.15
CA GLU A 51 1.16 -7.08 -25.89
C GLU A 51 0.42 -8.37 -26.18
N SER A 52 0.81 -9.09 -27.22
CA SER A 52 0.26 -10.40 -27.60
C SER A 52 0.46 -11.49 -26.54
N GLU A 53 1.49 -11.37 -25.69
CA GLU A 53 1.85 -12.37 -24.68
C GLU A 53 1.41 -12.01 -23.26
N ARG A 54 0.97 -10.78 -23.02
CA ARG A 54 0.63 -10.28 -21.67
C ARG A 54 -0.44 -11.10 -20.95
N LYS A 55 -1.29 -11.83 -21.69
CA LYS A 55 -2.34 -12.70 -21.17
C LYS A 55 -2.00 -14.18 -21.24
N LEU A 56 -0.88 -14.54 -21.87
CA LEU A 56 -0.46 -15.93 -21.97
C LEU A 56 0.13 -16.38 -20.63
N GLU A 57 -0.48 -17.43 -20.06
CA GLU A 57 -0.06 -18.00 -18.78
C GLU A 57 1.41 -18.44 -18.80
N SER A 58 1.83 -19.14 -19.85
CA SER A 58 3.21 -19.63 -20.00
C SER A 58 4.24 -18.50 -19.99
N SER A 59 3.97 -17.40 -20.72
CA SER A 59 4.86 -16.25 -20.78
C SER A 59 4.95 -15.52 -19.44
N ARG A 60 3.81 -15.39 -18.74
CA ARG A 60 3.75 -14.80 -17.39
C ARG A 60 4.50 -15.67 -16.38
N LYS A 61 4.24 -16.99 -16.33
CA LYS A 61 4.94 -17.93 -15.45
C LYS A 61 6.45 -17.87 -15.64
N ARG A 62 6.90 -17.85 -16.88
CA ARG A 62 8.33 -17.73 -17.20
C ARG A 62 8.94 -16.49 -16.57
N LEU A 63 8.36 -15.28 -16.78
CA LEU A 63 8.91 -14.04 -16.22
C LEU A 63 8.76 -13.93 -14.70
N LEU A 64 7.69 -14.47 -14.14
CA LEU A 64 7.50 -14.55 -12.68
C LEU A 64 8.63 -15.32 -11.99
N ASN A 65 9.16 -16.37 -12.64
CA ASN A 65 10.23 -17.21 -12.09
C ASN A 65 11.64 -16.78 -12.54
N GLU A 66 11.75 -15.97 -13.59
CA GLU A 66 13.02 -15.38 -14.05
C GLU A 66 13.41 -14.14 -13.25
N ALA A 67 12.43 -13.42 -12.72
CA ALA A 67 12.64 -12.15 -12.03
C ALA A 67 13.17 -12.33 -10.61
N ASP A 68 14.09 -11.44 -10.19
CA ASP A 68 14.47 -11.30 -8.78
C ASP A 68 13.35 -10.63 -7.96
N VAL A 69 12.63 -9.69 -8.59
CA VAL A 69 11.54 -8.92 -7.95
C VAL A 69 10.34 -8.86 -8.87
N VAL A 70 9.18 -9.21 -8.34
CA VAL A 70 7.90 -9.17 -9.04
C VAL A 70 6.96 -8.20 -8.36
N PHE A 71 6.32 -7.33 -9.15
CA PHE A 71 5.16 -6.54 -8.73
C PHE A 71 3.90 -7.16 -9.34
N LEU A 72 2.95 -7.58 -8.49
CA LEU A 72 1.62 -7.99 -8.92
C LEU A 72 0.69 -6.78 -8.87
N CYS A 73 0.32 -6.26 -10.04
CA CYS A 73 -0.60 -5.12 -10.20
C CYS A 73 -1.92 -5.60 -10.82
N LEU A 74 -2.52 -6.61 -10.21
CA LEU A 74 -3.62 -7.41 -10.70
C LEU A 74 -4.85 -7.30 -9.78
N PRO A 75 -6.06 -7.65 -10.26
CA PRO A 75 -7.20 -7.95 -9.40
C PRO A 75 -6.89 -9.10 -8.44
N ASP A 76 -7.61 -9.16 -7.31
CA ASP A 76 -7.31 -10.06 -6.20
C ASP A 76 -7.16 -11.54 -6.61
N ASP A 77 -8.08 -12.08 -7.43
CA ASP A 77 -8.04 -13.48 -7.82
C ASP A 77 -6.87 -13.76 -8.76
N ALA A 78 -6.61 -12.87 -9.72
CA ALA A 78 -5.47 -12.98 -10.61
C ALA A 78 -4.13 -12.79 -9.86
N ALA A 79 -4.11 -12.00 -8.78
CA ALA A 79 -2.94 -11.86 -7.92
C ALA A 79 -2.65 -13.14 -7.12
N ARG A 80 -3.70 -13.79 -6.58
CA ARG A 80 -3.56 -15.10 -5.91
C ARG A 80 -3.03 -16.16 -6.86
N GLU A 81 -3.59 -16.22 -8.05
CA GLU A 81 -3.18 -17.14 -9.10
C GLU A 81 -1.71 -16.92 -9.49
N ALA A 82 -1.34 -15.68 -9.84
CA ALA A 82 0.03 -15.33 -10.23
C ALA A 82 1.04 -15.59 -9.10
N ALA A 83 0.67 -15.32 -7.85
CA ALA A 83 1.51 -15.60 -6.69
C ALA A 83 1.77 -17.11 -6.52
N SER A 84 0.79 -17.96 -6.85
CA SER A 84 0.93 -19.43 -6.80
C SER A 84 1.85 -19.98 -7.88
N TRP A 85 2.08 -19.26 -8.95
CA TRP A 85 2.98 -19.64 -10.04
C TRP A 85 4.46 -19.33 -9.77
N VAL A 86 4.76 -18.61 -8.70
CA VAL A 86 6.15 -18.27 -8.34
C VAL A 86 6.76 -19.43 -7.56
N GLU A 87 7.51 -20.26 -8.25
CA GLU A 87 8.19 -21.45 -7.72
C GLU A 87 9.62 -21.12 -7.25
N ASN A 88 10.26 -20.10 -7.83
CA ASN A 88 11.59 -19.67 -7.44
C ASN A 88 11.58 -19.07 -6.00
N PRO A 89 12.26 -19.72 -5.02
CA PRO A 89 12.25 -19.28 -3.64
C PRO A 89 12.95 -17.95 -3.42
N ASP A 90 13.83 -17.54 -4.34
CA ASP A 90 14.60 -16.30 -4.23
C ASP A 90 13.84 -15.09 -4.75
N THR A 91 12.80 -15.29 -5.56
CA THR A 91 11.97 -14.21 -6.08
C THR A 91 11.19 -13.51 -4.97
N VAL A 92 11.39 -12.21 -4.86
CA VAL A 92 10.61 -11.32 -3.98
C VAL A 92 9.34 -10.89 -4.70
N VAL A 93 8.17 -11.16 -4.11
CA VAL A 93 6.87 -10.76 -4.66
C VAL A 93 6.27 -9.63 -3.83
N LEU A 94 5.96 -8.51 -4.51
CA LEU A 94 5.22 -7.39 -3.95
C LEU A 94 3.82 -7.37 -4.58
N ASP A 95 2.81 -7.71 -3.78
CA ASP A 95 1.42 -7.68 -4.25
C ASP A 95 0.74 -6.35 -3.89
N THR A 96 0.25 -5.64 -4.89
CA THR A 96 -0.47 -4.37 -4.71
C THR A 96 -1.98 -4.54 -4.55
N SER A 97 -2.49 -5.76 -4.76
CA SER A 97 -3.91 -6.08 -4.56
C SER A 97 -4.29 -6.12 -3.08
N THR A 98 -5.56 -6.37 -2.80
CA THR A 98 -6.01 -6.58 -1.41
C THR A 98 -5.94 -8.05 -0.99
N ALA A 99 -5.56 -8.95 -1.90
CA ALA A 99 -5.63 -10.40 -1.72
C ALA A 99 -4.82 -10.91 -0.52
N HIS A 100 -3.66 -10.31 -0.26
CA HIS A 100 -2.69 -10.85 0.67
C HIS A 100 -2.37 -9.96 1.88
N ARG A 101 -3.02 -8.80 2.03
CA ARG A 101 -2.71 -7.83 3.08
C ARG A 101 -2.88 -8.35 4.50
N THR A 102 -3.79 -9.32 4.69
CA THR A 102 -4.04 -9.97 5.98
C THR A 102 -3.86 -11.48 5.89
N ALA A 103 -3.27 -11.99 4.80
CA ALA A 103 -3.09 -13.42 4.58
C ALA A 103 -1.87 -13.97 5.33
N PRO A 104 -1.95 -15.18 5.89
CA PRO A 104 -0.80 -15.86 6.47
C PRO A 104 0.33 -16.02 5.43
N GLY A 105 1.58 -15.96 5.89
CA GLY A 105 2.76 -16.11 5.04
C GLY A 105 3.15 -14.83 4.27
N TRP A 106 2.35 -13.78 4.31
CA TRP A 106 2.65 -12.48 3.72
C TRP A 106 3.09 -11.46 4.77
N CYS A 107 4.11 -10.69 4.46
CA CYS A 107 4.56 -9.60 5.30
C CYS A 107 3.86 -8.30 4.87
N TYR A 108 3.25 -7.60 5.82
CA TYR A 108 2.62 -6.33 5.54
C TYR A 108 3.66 -5.24 5.26
N GLY A 109 3.57 -4.57 4.12
CA GLY A 109 4.59 -3.68 3.54
C GLY A 109 4.66 -2.29 4.17
N PHE A 110 4.56 -2.17 5.50
CA PHE A 110 4.67 -0.91 6.23
C PHE A 110 5.80 -1.01 7.26
N PRO A 111 7.04 -0.67 6.88
CA PRO A 111 8.22 -0.85 7.74
C PRO A 111 8.18 0.00 9.01
N GLU A 112 7.58 1.18 8.96
CA GLU A 112 7.56 2.14 10.06
C GLU A 112 6.65 1.74 11.24
N LEU A 113 5.93 0.61 11.15
CA LEU A 113 5.12 0.13 12.28
C LEU A 113 5.99 -0.26 13.48
N SER A 114 7.17 -0.84 13.24
CA SER A 114 8.14 -1.12 14.31
C SER A 114 9.50 -1.53 13.73
N PRO A 115 10.59 -1.46 14.52
CA PRO A 115 11.89 -2.03 14.11
C PRO A 115 11.83 -3.53 13.78
N VAL A 116 10.97 -4.28 14.47
CA VAL A 116 10.73 -5.70 14.20
C VAL A 116 10.07 -5.90 12.83
N GLN A 117 9.08 -5.08 12.51
CA GLN A 117 8.41 -5.13 11.20
C GLN A 117 9.37 -4.74 10.06
N GLU A 118 10.20 -3.74 10.27
CA GLU A 118 11.24 -3.37 9.31
C GLU A 118 12.22 -4.51 9.06
N ALA A 119 12.75 -5.12 10.13
CA ALA A 119 13.67 -6.26 10.02
C ALA A 119 13.02 -7.45 9.31
N ARG A 120 11.75 -7.75 9.61
CA ARG A 120 10.97 -8.80 8.96
C ARG A 120 10.79 -8.53 7.47
N LEU A 121 10.46 -7.30 7.07
CA LEU A 121 10.32 -6.91 5.67
C LEU A 121 11.60 -7.06 4.86
N ARG A 122 12.76 -6.78 5.48
CA ARG A 122 14.07 -6.93 4.82
C ARG A 122 14.37 -8.38 4.42
N GLN A 123 13.75 -9.36 5.06
CA GLN A 123 13.94 -10.79 4.80
C GLN A 123 12.76 -11.42 4.06
N ALA A 124 11.65 -10.71 3.94
CA ALA A 124 10.41 -11.24 3.38
C ALA A 124 10.53 -11.47 1.87
N LYS A 125 10.02 -12.62 1.41
CA LYS A 125 9.88 -12.97 -0.01
C LYS A 125 8.46 -12.71 -0.52
N ARG A 126 7.49 -12.55 0.36
CA ARG A 126 6.08 -12.27 0.05
C ARG A 126 5.66 -11.03 0.82
N ILE A 127 5.43 -9.94 0.10
CA ILE A 127 5.14 -8.62 0.69
C ILE A 127 3.81 -8.12 0.14
N ALA A 128 2.86 -7.85 1.03
CA ALA A 128 1.60 -7.22 0.67
C ALA A 128 1.70 -5.71 0.81
N VAL A 129 1.55 -5.00 -0.30
CA VAL A 129 1.63 -3.53 -0.34
C VAL A 129 0.37 -2.93 0.28
N PRO A 130 0.50 -2.01 1.24
CA PRO A 130 -0.62 -1.38 1.94
C PRO A 130 -1.61 -0.67 1.00
N GLY A 131 -2.88 -0.68 1.37
CA GLY A 131 -3.90 0.13 0.72
C GLY A 131 -3.78 1.60 1.11
N CYS A 132 -4.11 2.49 0.18
CA CYS A 132 -3.85 3.92 0.37
C CYS A 132 -4.60 4.53 1.58
N HIS A 133 -5.92 4.30 1.70
CA HIS A 133 -6.68 4.77 2.87
C HIS A 133 -6.26 4.07 4.17
N ALA A 134 -5.97 2.77 4.07
CA ALA A 134 -5.51 1.99 5.22
C ALA A 134 -4.16 2.49 5.73
N SER A 135 -3.22 2.85 4.84
CA SER A 135 -1.93 3.41 5.23
C SER A 135 -2.09 4.66 6.10
N GLY A 136 -2.95 5.60 5.68
CA GLY A 136 -3.20 6.81 6.47
C GLY A 136 -3.86 6.52 7.81
N PHE A 137 -4.87 5.64 7.85
CA PHE A 137 -5.53 5.23 9.08
C PHE A 137 -4.56 4.52 10.03
N ILE A 138 -3.80 3.58 9.51
CA ILE A 138 -2.84 2.80 10.30
C ILE A 138 -1.73 3.72 10.83
N ALA A 139 -1.24 4.66 10.03
CA ALA A 139 -0.26 5.64 10.47
C ALA A 139 -0.75 6.51 11.64
N LEU A 140 -2.06 6.78 11.69
CA LEU A 140 -2.63 7.57 12.79
C LEU A 140 -2.97 6.73 14.03
N VAL A 141 -3.44 5.50 13.85
CA VAL A 141 -4.02 4.70 14.95
C VAL A 141 -3.02 3.73 15.57
N TYR A 142 -2.20 3.07 14.74
CA TYR A 142 -1.25 2.06 15.23
C TYR A 142 -0.32 2.58 16.33
N PRO A 143 0.30 3.78 16.22
CA PRO A 143 1.16 4.29 17.29
C PRO A 143 0.45 4.44 18.64
N LEU A 144 -0.83 4.82 18.59
CA LEU A 144 -1.61 5.05 19.81
C LEU A 144 -2.02 3.75 20.49
N ILE A 145 -2.39 2.73 19.70
CA ILE A 145 -2.69 1.39 20.21
C ILE A 145 -1.42 0.73 20.74
N SER A 146 -0.32 0.77 19.96
CA SER A 146 0.94 0.13 20.34
C SER A 146 1.60 0.75 21.57
N ALA A 147 1.38 2.06 21.80
CA ALA A 147 1.81 2.76 23.01
C ALA A 147 0.85 2.60 24.20
N GLY A 148 -0.26 1.89 24.02
CA GLY A 148 -1.30 1.73 25.05
C GLY A 148 -2.02 3.03 25.42
N LEU A 149 -2.02 4.02 24.52
CA LEU A 149 -2.73 5.30 24.70
C LEU A 149 -4.22 5.17 24.34
N LEU A 150 -4.56 4.25 23.43
CA LEU A 150 -5.91 3.85 23.09
C LEU A 150 -6.11 2.36 23.38
N ALA A 151 -7.28 2.00 23.89
CA ALA A 151 -7.65 0.60 24.06
C ALA A 151 -8.03 -0.03 22.69
N PRO A 152 -7.72 -1.33 22.44
CA PRO A 152 -8.06 -2.00 21.17
C PRO A 152 -9.56 -2.08 20.86
N ASP A 153 -10.42 -1.95 21.85
CA ASP A 153 -11.89 -1.99 21.74
C ASP A 153 -12.52 -0.60 21.49
N VAL A 154 -11.69 0.45 21.38
CA VAL A 154 -12.19 1.79 21.05
C VAL A 154 -12.89 1.81 19.69
N LEU A 155 -14.06 2.42 19.63
CA LEU A 155 -14.83 2.59 18.39
C LEU A 155 -14.38 3.87 17.68
N LEU A 156 -13.84 3.72 16.48
CA LEU A 156 -13.28 4.83 15.71
C LEU A 156 -14.08 5.11 14.44
N SER A 157 -14.01 6.34 13.98
CA SER A 157 -14.40 6.72 12.63
C SER A 157 -13.18 7.24 11.85
N CYS A 158 -13.20 7.09 10.53
CA CYS A 158 -12.14 7.51 9.62
C CYS A 158 -12.74 8.27 8.45
N TYR A 159 -12.42 9.54 8.34
CA TYR A 159 -12.69 10.35 7.14
C TYR A 159 -11.46 10.35 6.26
N SER A 160 -11.64 10.12 4.96
CA SER A 160 -10.51 10.07 4.03
C SER A 160 -10.87 10.77 2.73
N LEU A 161 -10.35 11.98 2.56
CA LEU A 161 -10.48 12.73 1.32
C LEU A 161 -9.38 12.29 0.35
N THR A 162 -9.75 11.91 -0.89
CA THR A 162 -8.81 11.40 -1.89
C THR A 162 -9.06 11.99 -3.27
N GLY A 163 -7.99 12.11 -4.06
CA GLY A 163 -8.07 12.42 -5.48
C GLY A 163 -8.60 11.23 -6.31
N TYR A 164 -9.12 11.55 -7.49
CA TYR A 164 -9.82 10.57 -8.34
C TYR A 164 -8.91 9.50 -8.97
N SER A 165 -7.58 9.68 -8.98
CA SER A 165 -6.67 8.66 -9.52
C SER A 165 -6.71 7.35 -8.74
N GLY A 166 -7.11 7.38 -7.45
CA GLY A 166 -7.28 6.21 -6.61
C GLY A 166 -8.36 5.24 -7.11
N GLY A 167 -9.36 5.72 -7.85
CA GLY A 167 -10.40 4.92 -8.47
C GLY A 167 -10.00 4.24 -9.80
N GLY A 168 -8.72 4.36 -10.19
CA GLY A 168 -8.18 3.72 -11.39
C GLY A 168 -8.63 4.36 -12.70
N LYS A 169 -8.37 3.65 -13.81
CA LYS A 169 -8.58 4.17 -15.18
C LYS A 169 -10.00 4.67 -15.42
N LYS A 170 -11.01 3.97 -14.90
CA LYS A 170 -12.42 4.34 -15.11
C LYS A 170 -12.73 5.71 -14.51
N MET A 171 -12.36 5.91 -13.24
CA MET A 171 -12.59 7.18 -12.56
C MET A 171 -11.75 8.32 -13.14
N ILE A 172 -10.50 8.04 -13.53
CA ILE A 172 -9.65 9.02 -14.23
C ILE A 172 -10.31 9.48 -15.53
N ALA A 173 -10.84 8.54 -16.33
CA ALA A 173 -11.54 8.87 -17.56
C ALA A 173 -12.81 9.69 -17.30
N GLU A 174 -13.61 9.33 -16.28
CA GLU A 174 -14.81 10.04 -15.86
C GLU A 174 -14.50 11.52 -15.51
N TYR A 175 -13.47 11.76 -14.67
CA TYR A 175 -13.10 13.12 -14.26
C TYR A 175 -12.42 13.94 -15.36
N ARG A 176 -11.81 13.31 -16.35
CA ARG A 176 -11.11 13.97 -17.46
C ARG A 176 -11.95 14.09 -18.74
N ALA A 177 -13.16 13.56 -18.75
CA ALA A 177 -14.03 13.68 -19.91
C ALA A 177 -14.36 15.15 -20.19
N PRO A 178 -14.32 15.60 -21.48
CA PRO A 178 -14.66 16.97 -21.84
C PRO A 178 -16.08 17.37 -21.41
N GLU A 179 -17.02 16.43 -21.51
CA GLU A 179 -18.45 16.59 -21.17
C GLU A 179 -18.80 15.93 -19.84
N ARG A 180 -17.91 16.06 -18.83
CA ARG A 180 -18.14 15.43 -17.53
C ARG A 180 -19.33 16.09 -16.81
N SER A 181 -20.02 15.29 -15.98
CA SER A 181 -21.11 15.79 -15.14
C SER A 181 -20.63 16.93 -14.21
N PRO A 182 -21.36 18.05 -14.11
CA PRO A 182 -21.06 19.12 -13.13
C PRO A 182 -21.03 18.65 -11.67
N LEU A 183 -21.70 17.54 -11.35
CA LEU A 183 -21.69 16.92 -10.02
C LEU A 183 -20.29 16.47 -9.58
N LEU A 184 -19.37 16.24 -10.52
CA LEU A 184 -17.99 15.87 -10.23
C LEU A 184 -17.12 17.04 -9.70
N ASN A 185 -17.62 18.27 -9.78
CA ASN A 185 -16.95 19.43 -9.22
C ASN A 185 -17.04 19.48 -7.68
N ALA A 186 -18.02 18.76 -7.10
CA ALA A 186 -18.18 18.65 -5.65
C ALA A 186 -17.55 17.36 -5.11
N PRO A 187 -17.01 17.36 -3.88
CA PRO A 187 -16.61 16.13 -3.21
C PRO A 187 -17.80 15.18 -3.06
N ARG A 188 -17.57 13.89 -3.27
CA ARG A 188 -18.61 12.87 -3.13
C ARG A 188 -18.15 11.72 -2.26
N GLN A 189 -18.97 11.36 -1.30
CA GLN A 189 -18.76 10.18 -0.46
C GLN A 189 -19.11 8.89 -1.24
N TYR A 190 -18.40 7.81 -0.96
CA TYR A 190 -18.65 6.50 -1.56
C TYR A 190 -18.48 5.40 -0.51
N ALA A 191 -18.64 4.13 -0.90
CA ALA A 191 -18.55 2.96 -0.01
C ALA A 191 -19.42 3.07 1.26
N LEU A 192 -20.62 3.64 1.14
CA LEU A 192 -21.54 3.90 2.25
C LEU A 192 -21.99 2.61 2.96
N GLY A 193 -21.97 1.46 2.26
CA GLY A 193 -22.33 0.15 2.81
C GLY A 193 -21.30 -0.45 3.78
N GLN A 194 -20.24 0.26 4.12
CA GLN A 194 -19.19 -0.19 5.05
C GLN A 194 -18.61 -1.56 4.67
N THR A 195 -18.43 -1.81 3.37
CA THR A 195 -17.86 -3.06 2.82
C THR A 195 -16.54 -2.84 2.09
N HIS A 196 -15.90 -1.69 2.32
CA HIS A 196 -14.65 -1.34 1.66
C HIS A 196 -13.53 -2.31 2.04
N LYS A 197 -12.76 -2.77 1.05
CA LYS A 197 -11.69 -3.78 1.23
C LYS A 197 -10.62 -3.38 2.26
N HIS A 198 -10.42 -2.07 2.49
CA HIS A 198 -9.44 -1.57 3.46
C HIS A 198 -9.87 -1.73 4.92
N LEU A 199 -11.14 -1.97 5.21
CA LEU A 199 -11.62 -2.09 6.60
C LEU A 199 -10.96 -3.26 7.34
N LYS A 200 -10.90 -4.42 6.70
CA LYS A 200 -10.21 -5.61 7.25
C LYS A 200 -8.74 -5.34 7.54
N GLU A 201 -8.07 -4.64 6.62
CA GLU A 201 -6.66 -4.25 6.72
C GLU A 201 -6.45 -3.26 7.88
N MET A 202 -7.27 -2.21 7.98
CA MET A 202 -7.24 -1.24 9.08
C MET A 202 -7.35 -1.93 10.44
N LYS A 203 -8.35 -2.79 10.61
CA LYS A 203 -8.57 -3.56 11.84
C LYS A 203 -7.39 -4.46 12.17
N ALA A 204 -7.00 -5.31 11.23
CA ALA A 204 -5.99 -6.34 11.47
C ALA A 204 -4.62 -5.77 11.82
N VAL A 205 -4.20 -4.71 11.13
CA VAL A 205 -2.85 -4.14 11.30
C VAL A 205 -2.75 -3.26 12.55
N THR A 206 -3.82 -2.53 12.89
CA THR A 206 -3.83 -1.71 14.12
C THR A 206 -4.09 -2.52 15.38
N GLY A 207 -4.61 -3.74 15.27
CA GLY A 207 -5.01 -4.56 16.43
C GLY A 207 -6.36 -4.16 17.03
N LEU A 208 -7.16 -3.36 16.33
CA LEU A 208 -8.51 -3.00 16.80
C LEU A 208 -9.44 -4.22 16.87
N ALA A 209 -10.30 -4.24 17.87
CA ALA A 209 -11.35 -5.28 18.03
C ALA A 209 -12.45 -5.17 16.96
N SER A 210 -12.70 -3.96 16.44
CA SER A 210 -13.74 -3.67 15.44
C SER A 210 -13.19 -2.87 14.26
N GLU A 211 -13.81 -3.01 13.10
CA GLU A 211 -13.55 -2.14 11.95
C GLU A 211 -14.03 -0.71 12.26
N PRO A 212 -13.29 0.34 11.82
CA PRO A 212 -13.76 1.70 11.99
C PRO A 212 -14.94 2.01 11.06
N VAL A 213 -15.78 2.97 11.43
CA VAL A 213 -16.74 3.57 10.48
C VAL A 213 -15.94 4.37 9.46
N PHE A 214 -15.97 3.94 8.20
CA PHE A 214 -15.13 4.50 7.14
C PHE A 214 -15.95 5.41 6.21
N CYS A 215 -15.51 6.65 6.10
CA CYS A 215 -16.15 7.71 5.32
C CYS A 215 -15.20 8.23 4.23
N PRO A 216 -14.94 7.46 3.16
CA PRO A 216 -14.10 7.94 2.07
C PRO A 216 -14.85 8.94 1.18
N VAL A 217 -14.14 9.99 0.78
CA VAL A 217 -14.63 11.07 -0.07
C VAL A 217 -13.66 11.26 -1.23
N VAL A 218 -14.16 11.21 -2.46
CA VAL A 218 -13.38 11.57 -3.64
C VAL A 218 -13.69 13.01 -4.05
N ALA A 219 -12.66 13.75 -4.44
CA ALA A 219 -12.80 15.12 -4.91
C ALA A 219 -12.03 15.36 -6.21
N ASP A 220 -12.29 16.51 -6.83
CA ASP A 220 -11.79 16.89 -8.14
C ASP A 220 -10.34 17.38 -8.08
N PHE A 221 -9.44 16.48 -7.72
CA PHE A 221 -8.00 16.61 -7.92
C PHE A 221 -7.40 15.27 -8.25
N TYR A 222 -6.29 15.27 -8.97
CA TYR A 222 -5.75 14.03 -9.54
C TYR A 222 -5.30 13.03 -8.47
N SER A 223 -4.40 13.42 -7.58
CA SER A 223 -3.81 12.53 -6.58
C SER A 223 -3.46 13.27 -5.31
N GLY A 224 -3.47 12.54 -4.21
CA GLY A 224 -3.25 13.03 -2.87
C GLY A 224 -4.34 12.49 -1.94
N MET A 225 -4.10 12.59 -0.65
CA MET A 225 -5.01 12.04 0.34
C MET A 225 -4.84 12.77 1.68
N GLN A 226 -5.96 13.07 2.32
CA GLN A 226 -6.02 13.49 3.71
C GLN A 226 -6.84 12.45 4.48
N VAL A 227 -6.25 11.89 5.53
CA VAL A 227 -6.95 10.96 6.44
C VAL A 227 -7.10 11.62 7.80
N THR A 228 -8.30 11.56 8.34
CA THR A 228 -8.65 12.13 9.64
C THR A 228 -9.33 11.09 10.51
N VAL A 229 -8.83 10.92 11.72
CA VAL A 229 -9.43 10.05 12.75
C VAL A 229 -9.72 10.92 13.97
N PRO A 230 -10.97 11.37 14.16
CA PRO A 230 -11.34 12.14 15.33
C PRO A 230 -11.18 11.31 16.61
N LEU A 231 -10.61 11.90 17.65
CA LEU A 231 -10.44 11.29 18.95
C LEU A 231 -11.07 12.16 20.03
N PHE A 232 -11.83 11.56 20.93
CA PHE A 232 -12.28 12.22 22.16
C PHE A 232 -11.24 12.01 23.27
N ALA A 233 -10.96 13.05 24.04
CA ALA A 233 -9.98 12.96 25.14
C ALA A 233 -10.30 11.84 26.13
N GLY A 234 -11.58 11.56 26.38
CA GLY A 234 -12.02 10.49 27.26
C GLY A 234 -11.75 9.07 26.75
N TRP A 235 -11.30 8.90 25.51
CA TRP A 235 -10.89 7.61 24.94
C TRP A 235 -9.42 7.28 25.24
N LEU A 236 -8.64 8.31 25.58
CA LEU A 236 -7.24 8.14 25.91
C LEU A 236 -7.08 7.49 27.29
N LYS A 237 -5.99 6.79 27.48
CA LYS A 237 -5.57 6.31 28.79
C LYS A 237 -5.59 7.45 29.82
N PRO A 238 -6.08 7.23 31.04
CA PRO A 238 -6.09 8.25 32.09
C PRO A 238 -4.71 8.90 32.28
N GLY A 239 -4.68 10.22 32.28
CA GLY A 239 -3.44 11.00 32.38
C GLY A 239 -2.70 11.23 31.06
N ALA A 240 -3.13 10.61 29.96
CA ALA A 240 -2.56 10.88 28.64
C ALA A 240 -3.23 12.10 28.00
N GLY A 241 -2.43 12.84 27.26
CA GLY A 241 -2.87 14.04 26.52
C GLY A 241 -2.11 14.22 25.19
N MET A 242 -2.09 15.44 24.72
CA MET A 242 -1.51 15.77 23.42
C MET A 242 0.00 15.47 23.33
N GLU A 243 0.74 15.61 24.41
CA GLU A 243 2.19 15.37 24.40
C GLU A 243 2.51 13.88 24.28
N GLU A 244 1.75 13.02 24.94
CA GLU A 244 1.90 11.56 24.82
C GLU A 244 1.56 11.10 23.40
N ILE A 245 0.53 11.66 22.78
CA ILE A 245 0.19 11.42 21.37
C ILE A 245 1.34 11.82 20.45
N LYS A 246 1.87 13.04 20.58
CA LYS A 246 3.01 13.52 19.78
C LYS A 246 4.24 12.64 19.95
N ASN A 247 4.53 12.23 21.18
CA ASN A 247 5.66 11.38 21.49
C ASN A 247 5.53 9.99 20.86
N ALA A 248 4.33 9.41 20.83
CA ALA A 248 4.07 8.15 20.15
C ALA A 248 4.37 8.23 18.65
N TYR A 249 3.98 9.31 17.98
CA TYR A 249 4.30 9.52 16.56
C TYR A 249 5.79 9.78 16.32
N LYS A 250 6.41 10.66 17.11
CA LYS A 250 7.85 10.98 16.98
C LYS A 250 8.74 9.75 17.17
N ALA A 251 8.34 8.83 18.05
CA ALA A 251 9.09 7.61 18.32
C ALA A 251 9.12 6.65 17.12
N LEU A 252 8.06 6.61 16.31
CA LEU A 252 7.94 5.70 15.16
C LEU A 252 8.30 6.35 13.83
N TYR A 253 7.92 7.62 13.62
CA TYR A 253 7.95 8.25 12.30
C TYR A 253 9.13 9.21 12.16
N THR A 254 10.31 8.64 12.05
CA THR A 254 11.60 9.36 11.90
C THR A 254 12.16 9.24 10.48
N GLY A 255 11.49 8.50 9.61
CA GLY A 255 11.98 8.19 8.27
C GLY A 255 11.63 9.26 7.22
N PRO A 256 12.25 9.16 6.00
CA PRO A 256 11.96 10.09 4.91
C PRO A 256 10.65 9.78 4.18
N VAL A 257 9.98 8.64 4.45
CA VAL A 257 8.70 8.28 3.80
C VAL A 257 7.53 8.58 4.72
N VAL A 258 7.63 8.17 5.98
CA VAL A 258 6.68 8.56 7.02
C VAL A 258 7.44 9.34 8.07
N SER A 259 7.05 10.56 8.30
CA SER A 259 7.66 11.48 9.27
C SER A 259 6.58 12.23 10.04
N TYR A 260 6.92 12.66 11.25
CA TYR A 260 6.09 13.51 12.09
C TYR A 260 6.75 14.86 12.29
#